data_aac6624223d100216e62a2b7a303ce0e
#
_entry.id   aac6624223d100216e62a2b7a303ce0e
#
_cell.length_a   1.000
_cell.length_b   1.000
_cell.length_c   1.000
_cell.angle_alpha   90.00
_cell.angle_beta   90.00
_cell.angle_gamma   90.00
#
_symmetry.space_group_name_H-M   'P 1'
#
loop_
_entity.id
_entity.type
_entity.pdbx_description
1 polymer ?
#
loop_
_entity_poly.entity_id
_entity_poly.type
_entity_poly.pdbx_seq_one_letter_code
_entity_poly.pdbx_strand_id
1 'polypeptide(L)'
;MKTAIIYRSKTGFSARYARWLAKILHADLYRYRTVDSDLLASYDTIVYGAGFYCGRLSGCRWFRKISEPLAQQRLFVYATGSMPCVQPRDLQKEWDMSFSRDFQKRLHLFYLPGGMNYAVLNPIDSLLMRVYRRAMLLSPFTAPDTRRLMLRLDRSVSYMDRGAIQPMTRTIYANH
;
A
#
# COMPACT_ATOMS: atom_id res chain seq x y z
N MET A 1 -6.70 15.06 -17.78
CA MET A 1 -6.49 13.72 -17.17
C MET A 1 -7.38 13.58 -15.95
N LYS A 2 -8.33 12.69 -16.01
CA LYS A 2 -9.24 12.40 -14.89
C LYS A 2 -8.66 11.25 -14.06
N THR A 3 -8.41 11.49 -12.77
CA THR A 3 -7.74 10.51 -11.90
C THR A 3 -8.65 10.10 -10.75
N ALA A 4 -8.76 8.79 -10.51
CA ALA A 4 -9.40 8.23 -9.33
C ALA A 4 -8.36 7.65 -8.37
N ILE A 5 -8.49 7.96 -7.09
CA ILE A 5 -7.66 7.38 -6.03
C ILE A 5 -8.56 6.56 -5.11
N ILE A 6 -8.26 5.28 -5.00
CA ILE A 6 -8.98 4.35 -4.13
C ILE A 6 -8.04 3.93 -3.00
N TYR A 7 -8.50 3.96 -1.77
CA TYR A 7 -7.66 3.55 -0.66
C TYR A 7 -8.33 2.58 0.30
N ARG A 8 -7.51 1.69 0.86
CA ARG A 8 -7.85 0.85 2.00
C ARG A 8 -6.85 1.07 3.12
N SER A 9 -7.31 1.52 4.28
CA SER A 9 -6.44 1.86 5.40
C SER A 9 -7.02 1.35 6.72
N LYS A 10 -6.21 0.60 7.48
CA LYS A 10 -6.53 0.14 8.84
C LYS A 10 -5.97 1.11 9.89
N THR A 11 -4.76 1.60 9.67
CA THR A 11 -3.99 2.39 10.65
C THR A 11 -3.87 3.88 10.29
N GLY A 12 -4.52 4.31 9.21
CA GLY A 12 -4.54 5.72 8.79
C GLY A 12 -3.47 6.13 7.79
N PHE A 13 -2.35 5.40 7.69
CA PHE A 13 -1.20 5.79 6.85
C PHE A 13 -1.55 5.84 5.35
N SER A 14 -2.11 4.76 4.79
CA SER A 14 -2.52 4.74 3.38
C SER A 14 -3.58 5.80 3.06
N ALA A 15 -4.52 6.06 3.99
CA ALA A 15 -5.53 7.10 3.82
C ALA A 15 -4.92 8.51 3.79
N ARG A 16 -3.85 8.76 4.56
CA ARG A 16 -3.17 10.07 4.58
C ARG A 16 -2.44 10.31 3.26
N TYR A 17 -1.72 9.31 2.75
CA TYR A 17 -1.10 9.39 1.42
C TYR A 17 -2.14 9.59 0.31
N ALA A 18 -3.27 8.89 0.37
CA ALA A 18 -4.35 9.06 -0.59
C ALA A 18 -4.87 10.51 -0.63
N ARG A 19 -5.05 11.16 0.54
CA ARG A 19 -5.46 12.57 0.61
C ARG A 19 -4.38 13.52 0.05
N TRP A 20 -3.10 13.26 0.30
CA TRP A 20 -2.03 14.09 -0.25
C TRP A 20 -1.95 13.97 -1.78
N LEU A 21 -2.05 12.75 -2.30
CA LEU A 21 -2.09 12.50 -3.74
C LEU A 21 -3.33 13.14 -4.38
N ALA A 22 -4.52 12.97 -3.77
CA ALA A 22 -5.75 13.56 -4.29
C ALA A 22 -5.66 15.09 -4.39
N LYS A 23 -5.07 15.74 -3.40
CA LYS A 23 -4.86 17.20 -3.43
C LYS A 23 -3.89 17.64 -4.53
N ILE A 24 -2.79 16.89 -4.76
CA ILE A 24 -1.76 17.25 -5.76
C ILE A 24 -2.25 16.95 -7.18
N LEU A 25 -2.95 15.84 -7.36
CA LEU A 25 -3.41 15.37 -8.68
C LEU A 25 -4.79 15.91 -9.05
N HIS A 26 -5.44 16.70 -8.17
CA HIS A 26 -6.84 17.12 -8.32
C HIS A 26 -7.77 15.94 -8.62
N ALA A 27 -7.56 14.82 -7.89
CA ALA A 27 -8.17 13.54 -8.15
C ALA A 27 -9.36 13.26 -7.24
N ASP A 28 -10.33 12.50 -7.75
CA ASP A 28 -11.45 11.99 -6.95
C ASP A 28 -10.97 10.91 -5.99
N LEU A 29 -11.46 10.96 -4.74
CA LEU A 29 -10.98 10.11 -3.66
C LEU A 29 -12.09 9.16 -3.18
N TYR A 30 -11.83 7.87 -3.27
CA TYR A 30 -12.76 6.80 -2.94
C TYR A 30 -12.22 5.88 -1.85
N ARG A 31 -13.12 5.36 -1.04
CA ARG A 31 -12.80 4.26 -0.13
C ARG A 31 -12.88 2.92 -0.84
N TYR A 32 -12.15 1.96 -0.33
CA TYR A 32 -12.21 0.57 -0.76
C TYR A 32 -13.66 0.04 -0.80
N ARG A 33 -14.05 -0.59 -1.89
CA ARG A 33 -15.38 -1.14 -2.17
C ARG A 33 -16.53 -0.15 -2.32
N THR A 34 -16.26 1.14 -2.51
CA THR A 34 -17.30 2.13 -2.81
C THR A 34 -17.40 2.45 -4.30
N VAL A 35 -16.60 1.80 -5.13
CA VAL A 35 -16.55 1.98 -6.59
C VAL A 35 -16.62 0.62 -7.28
N ASP A 36 -17.10 0.63 -8.51
CA ASP A 36 -17.12 -0.49 -9.44
C ASP A 36 -16.28 -0.22 -10.69
N SER A 37 -16.23 -1.18 -11.59
CA SER A 37 -15.49 -1.07 -12.86
C SER A 37 -16.08 -0.02 -13.79
N ASP A 38 -17.39 0.13 -13.80
CA ASP A 38 -18.10 1.03 -14.73
C ASP A 38 -17.79 2.49 -14.38
N LEU A 39 -17.84 2.84 -13.10
CA LEU A 39 -17.40 4.15 -12.65
C LEU A 39 -15.93 4.40 -13.01
N LEU A 40 -15.06 3.42 -12.76
CA LEU A 40 -13.63 3.54 -12.99
C LEU A 40 -13.26 3.63 -14.48
N ALA A 41 -14.07 3.09 -15.37
CA ALA A 41 -13.88 3.21 -16.83
C ALA A 41 -13.93 4.67 -17.33
N SER A 42 -14.55 5.57 -16.54
CA SER A 42 -14.61 7.01 -16.84
C SER A 42 -13.35 7.80 -16.50
N TYR A 43 -12.32 7.14 -15.92
CA TYR A 43 -11.05 7.74 -15.52
C TYR A 43 -9.90 7.30 -16.45
N ASP A 44 -8.92 8.18 -16.64
CA ASP A 44 -7.71 7.88 -17.41
C ASP A 44 -6.68 7.16 -16.54
N THR A 45 -6.62 7.53 -15.27
CA THR A 45 -5.64 7.04 -14.30
C THR A 45 -6.33 6.58 -13.03
N ILE A 46 -5.98 5.39 -12.57
CA ILE A 46 -6.50 4.80 -11.35
C ILE A 46 -5.33 4.50 -10.41
N VAL A 47 -5.43 5.03 -9.20
CA VAL A 47 -4.46 4.83 -8.13
C VAL A 47 -5.10 4.00 -7.04
N TYR A 48 -4.51 2.87 -6.69
CA TYR A 48 -4.92 2.06 -5.54
C TYR A 48 -3.87 2.11 -4.43
N GLY A 49 -4.28 2.48 -3.23
CA GLY A 49 -3.41 2.58 -2.07
C GLY A 49 -3.85 1.73 -0.89
N ALA A 50 -2.95 0.89 -0.37
CA ALA A 50 -3.23 0.07 0.80
C ALA A 50 -1.96 -0.25 1.60
N GLY A 51 -2.13 -0.78 2.82
CA GLY A 51 -1.03 -1.29 3.62
C GLY A 51 -0.68 -2.73 3.24
N PHE A 52 0.60 -3.09 3.33
CA PHE A 52 1.00 -4.49 3.41
C PHE A 52 0.57 -5.07 4.76
N TYR A 53 -0.01 -6.26 4.71
CA TYR A 53 -0.47 -6.97 5.88
C TYR A 53 -0.20 -8.47 5.69
N CYS A 54 0.59 -9.05 6.58
CA CYS A 54 1.07 -10.44 6.45
C CYS A 54 1.69 -10.74 5.08
N GLY A 55 2.57 -9.86 4.58
CA GLY A 55 3.28 -10.02 3.31
C GLY A 55 2.44 -9.81 2.05
N ARG A 56 1.21 -9.29 2.17
CA ARG A 56 0.31 -9.10 1.04
C ARG A 56 -0.37 -7.73 1.10
N LEU A 57 -0.57 -7.10 -0.06
CA LEU A 57 -1.31 -5.84 -0.16
C LEU A 57 -2.78 -6.05 0.21
N SER A 58 -3.24 -5.26 1.16
CA SER A 58 -4.62 -5.35 1.65
C SER A 58 -5.61 -5.02 0.53
N GLY A 59 -6.53 -5.95 0.22
CA GLY A 59 -7.53 -5.77 -0.84
C GLY A 59 -7.06 -6.03 -2.27
N CYS A 60 -5.86 -6.60 -2.47
CA CYS A 60 -5.30 -6.88 -3.80
C CYS A 60 -6.23 -7.71 -4.70
N ARG A 61 -6.91 -8.73 -4.15
CA ARG A 61 -7.85 -9.58 -4.92
C ARG A 61 -9.03 -8.77 -5.45
N TRP A 62 -9.58 -7.89 -4.63
CA TRP A 62 -10.68 -7.02 -5.06
C TRP A 62 -10.20 -6.03 -6.12
N PHE A 63 -9.06 -5.37 -5.89
CA PHE A 63 -8.51 -4.42 -6.86
C PHE A 63 -8.25 -5.10 -8.20
N ARG A 64 -7.64 -6.28 -8.21
CA ARG A 64 -7.45 -7.06 -9.44
C ARG A 64 -8.77 -7.29 -10.16
N LYS A 65 -9.81 -7.77 -9.45
CA LYS A 65 -11.11 -8.05 -10.04
C LYS A 65 -11.75 -6.83 -10.71
N ILE A 66 -11.75 -5.69 -10.05
CA ILE A 66 -12.38 -4.47 -10.60
C ILE A 66 -11.57 -3.80 -11.70
N SER A 67 -10.25 -4.01 -11.72
CA SER A 67 -9.35 -3.45 -12.74
C SER A 67 -9.10 -4.39 -13.93
N GLU A 68 -9.58 -5.63 -13.87
CA GLU A 68 -9.42 -6.61 -14.97
C GLU A 68 -10.04 -6.12 -16.30
N PRO A 69 -11.28 -5.55 -16.31
CA PRO A 69 -11.88 -5.02 -17.54
C PRO A 69 -11.30 -3.67 -17.99
N LEU A 70 -10.46 -3.03 -17.19
CA LEU A 70 -9.93 -1.69 -17.44
C LEU A 70 -8.64 -1.75 -18.28
N ALA A 71 -8.78 -2.04 -19.59
CA ALA A 71 -7.62 -2.21 -20.48
C ALA A 71 -6.95 -0.89 -20.90
N GLN A 72 -7.69 0.20 -20.93
CA GLN A 72 -7.23 1.52 -21.39
C GLN A 72 -6.69 2.40 -20.27
N GLN A 73 -7.03 2.09 -19.00
CA GLN A 73 -6.68 2.89 -17.85
C GLN A 73 -5.25 2.60 -17.38
N ARG A 74 -4.53 3.64 -17.00
CA ARG A 74 -3.23 3.51 -16.36
C ARG A 74 -3.40 3.17 -14.88
N LEU A 75 -2.80 2.07 -14.46
CA LEU A 75 -2.97 1.53 -13.12
C LEU A 75 -1.73 1.78 -12.25
N PHE A 76 -1.90 2.52 -11.19
CA PHE A 76 -0.89 2.80 -10.19
C PHE A 76 -1.26 2.16 -8.86
N VAL A 77 -0.28 1.55 -8.20
CA VAL A 77 -0.50 0.96 -6.89
C VAL A 77 0.59 1.43 -5.94
N TYR A 78 0.20 1.95 -4.79
CA TYR A 78 1.15 2.15 -3.70
C TYR A 78 0.84 1.28 -2.50
N ALA A 79 1.88 0.74 -1.93
CA ALA A 79 1.83 0.02 -0.68
C ALA A 79 2.44 0.85 0.45
N THR A 80 1.80 0.84 1.63
CA THR A 80 2.42 1.39 2.83
C THR A 80 2.86 0.25 3.75
N GLY A 81 4.04 0.37 4.32
CA GLY A 81 4.58 -0.60 5.26
C GLY A 81 5.04 0.04 6.56
N SER A 82 5.40 -0.80 7.52
CA SER A 82 5.90 -0.38 8.84
C SER A 82 7.40 -0.07 8.87
N MET A 83 8.08 -0.19 7.73
CA MET A 83 9.52 0.09 7.59
C MET A 83 9.76 1.39 6.85
N PRO A 84 10.80 2.17 7.19
CA PRO A 84 11.16 3.38 6.47
C PRO A 84 11.68 3.08 5.06
N CYS A 85 12.36 1.96 4.88
CA CYS A 85 12.76 1.42 3.58
C CYS A 85 12.67 -0.11 3.60
N VAL A 86 12.48 -0.71 2.44
CA VAL A 86 12.42 -2.16 2.25
C VAL A 86 13.43 -2.55 1.17
N GLN A 87 14.16 -3.64 1.39
CA GLN A 87 15.06 -4.16 0.37
C GLN A 87 14.27 -4.53 -0.88
N PRO A 88 14.76 -4.22 -2.10
CA PRO A 88 14.03 -4.50 -3.34
C PRO A 88 13.59 -5.95 -3.48
N ARG A 89 14.42 -6.90 -3.02
CA ARG A 89 14.10 -8.34 -3.05
C ARG A 89 12.90 -8.70 -2.16
N ASP A 90 12.82 -8.12 -0.97
CA ASP A 90 11.73 -8.41 -0.03
C ASP A 90 10.45 -7.71 -0.47
N LEU A 91 10.55 -6.50 -0.97
CA LEU A 91 9.43 -5.79 -1.58
C LEU A 91 8.86 -6.56 -2.79
N GLN A 92 9.72 -7.13 -3.62
CA GLN A 92 9.29 -7.94 -4.76
C GLN A 92 8.53 -9.20 -4.32
N LYS A 93 8.96 -9.87 -3.25
CA LYS A 93 8.20 -11.01 -2.69
C LYS A 93 6.78 -10.62 -2.25
N GLU A 94 6.63 -9.45 -1.60
CA GLU A 94 5.33 -8.95 -1.18
C GLU A 94 4.41 -8.62 -2.37
N TRP A 95 4.98 -8.08 -3.48
CA TRP A 95 4.25 -7.88 -4.72
C TRP A 95 3.85 -9.21 -5.38
N ASP A 96 4.75 -10.20 -5.40
CA ASP A 96 4.46 -11.53 -5.95
C ASP A 96 3.38 -12.28 -5.16
N MET A 97 3.33 -12.08 -3.85
CA MET A 97 2.23 -12.59 -3.02
C MET A 97 0.91 -11.85 -3.25
N SER A 98 0.96 -10.62 -3.73
CA SER A 98 -0.22 -9.76 -3.94
C SER A 98 -0.82 -9.91 -5.33
N PHE A 99 0.01 -9.97 -6.36
CA PHE A 99 -0.37 -9.97 -7.77
C PHE A 99 0.48 -10.95 -8.59
N SER A 100 -0.14 -11.60 -9.59
CA SER A 100 0.61 -12.42 -10.55
C SER A 100 1.61 -11.56 -11.35
N ARG A 101 2.71 -12.15 -11.81
CA ARG A 101 3.73 -11.45 -12.61
C ARG A 101 3.14 -10.78 -13.85
N ASP A 102 2.20 -11.41 -14.53
CA ASP A 102 1.58 -10.84 -15.72
C ASP A 102 0.70 -9.63 -15.37
N PHE A 103 -0.01 -9.67 -14.25
CA PHE A 103 -0.77 -8.50 -13.81
C PHE A 103 0.14 -7.35 -13.36
N GLN A 104 1.28 -7.65 -12.74
CA GLN A 104 2.27 -6.65 -12.34
C GLN A 104 2.82 -5.84 -13.53
N LYS A 105 2.92 -6.43 -14.73
CA LYS A 105 3.34 -5.72 -15.97
C LYS A 105 2.41 -4.55 -16.35
N ARG A 106 1.16 -4.60 -15.90
CA ARG A 106 0.16 -3.54 -16.10
C ARG A 106 0.18 -2.46 -15.01
N LEU A 107 0.97 -2.65 -13.95
CA LEU A 107 0.95 -1.81 -12.76
C LEU A 107 2.22 -0.99 -12.62
N HIS A 108 2.06 0.27 -12.26
CA HIS A 108 3.15 1.08 -11.71
C HIS A 108 3.13 0.92 -10.19
N LEU A 109 4.13 0.23 -9.63
CA LEU A 109 4.20 -0.16 -8.22
C LEU A 109 5.11 0.78 -7.42
N PHE A 110 4.62 1.27 -6.28
CA PHE A 110 5.35 2.17 -5.39
C PHE A 110 5.27 1.69 -3.95
N TYR A 111 6.36 1.86 -3.22
CA TYR A 111 6.40 1.70 -1.78
C TYR A 111 6.48 3.06 -1.10
N LEU A 112 5.60 3.32 -0.14
CA LEU A 112 5.59 4.55 0.64
C LEU A 112 5.79 4.20 2.13
N PRO A 113 6.76 4.84 2.81
CA PRO A 113 7.00 4.57 4.22
C PRO A 113 5.77 4.95 5.05
N GLY A 114 5.25 4.03 5.81
CA GLY A 114 4.05 4.22 6.63
C GLY A 114 4.38 4.26 8.11
N GLY A 115 4.08 3.19 8.80
CA GLY A 115 4.31 3.05 10.23
C GLY A 115 3.41 2.00 10.85
N MET A 116 3.42 1.96 12.16
CA MET A 116 2.55 1.13 12.98
C MET A 116 1.84 2.02 14.00
N ASN A 117 0.54 1.92 14.08
CA ASN A 117 -0.26 2.62 15.09
C ASN A 117 -1.11 1.60 15.86
N TYR A 118 -0.63 1.21 17.03
CA TYR A 118 -1.29 0.22 17.88
C TYR A 118 -2.60 0.72 18.47
N ALA A 119 -2.74 2.03 18.69
CA ALA A 119 -3.92 2.62 19.29
C ALA A 119 -5.21 2.47 18.45
N VAL A 120 -5.05 2.27 17.14
CA VAL A 120 -6.20 2.14 16.20
C VAL A 120 -6.37 0.73 15.65
N LEU A 121 -5.54 -0.22 16.08
CA LEU A 121 -5.72 -1.63 15.72
C LEU A 121 -6.91 -2.21 16.50
N ASN A 122 -7.73 -2.99 15.82
CA ASN A 122 -8.75 -3.76 16.50
C ASN A 122 -8.10 -4.86 17.40
N PRO A 123 -8.81 -5.40 18.39
CA PRO A 123 -8.25 -6.39 19.32
C PRO A 123 -7.64 -7.62 18.62
N ILE A 124 -8.24 -8.08 17.53
CA ILE A 124 -7.78 -9.25 16.76
C ILE A 124 -6.45 -8.93 16.06
N ASP A 125 -6.39 -7.79 15.35
CA ASP A 125 -5.17 -7.34 14.67
C ASP A 125 -4.04 -7.07 15.71
N SER A 126 -4.37 -6.52 16.87
CA SER A 126 -3.41 -6.32 17.98
C SER A 126 -2.86 -7.63 18.53
N LEU A 127 -3.71 -8.64 18.70
CA LEU A 127 -3.29 -9.97 19.14
C LEU A 127 -2.40 -10.63 18.09
N LEU A 128 -2.82 -10.59 16.83
CA LEU A 128 -2.06 -11.16 15.73
C LEU A 128 -0.67 -10.52 15.61
N MET A 129 -0.57 -9.21 15.75
CA MET A 129 0.70 -8.49 15.73
C MET A 129 1.60 -8.85 16.92
N ARG A 130 1.03 -9.06 18.11
CA ARG A 130 1.80 -9.54 19.28
C ARG A 130 2.36 -10.95 19.05
N VAL A 131 1.53 -11.86 18.52
CA VAL A 131 1.96 -13.21 18.20
C VAL A 131 3.04 -13.21 17.11
N TYR A 132 2.84 -12.45 16.04
CA TYR A 132 3.80 -12.30 14.94
C TYR A 132 5.15 -11.75 15.45
N ARG A 133 5.11 -10.66 16.23
CA ARG A 133 6.30 -10.08 16.85
C ARG A 133 7.05 -11.10 17.71
N ARG A 134 6.35 -11.84 18.56
CA ARG A 134 6.96 -12.87 19.42
C ARG A 134 7.58 -13.99 18.59
N ALA A 135 6.91 -14.46 17.56
CA ALA A 135 7.45 -15.47 16.64
C ALA A 135 8.72 -14.98 15.94
N MET A 136 8.74 -13.72 15.45
CA MET A 136 9.92 -13.13 14.81
C MET A 136 11.09 -12.95 15.77
N LEU A 137 10.84 -12.55 17.01
CA LEU A 137 11.90 -12.38 18.02
C LEU A 137 12.52 -13.71 18.46
N LEU A 138 11.74 -14.79 18.47
CA LEU A 138 12.17 -16.13 18.85
C LEU A 138 12.80 -16.90 17.68
N SER A 139 12.53 -16.51 16.44
CA SER A 139 13.06 -17.19 15.26
C SER A 139 14.56 -16.92 15.08
N PRO A 140 15.42 -17.96 14.99
CA PRO A 140 16.84 -17.80 14.70
C PRO A 140 17.12 -17.30 13.30
N PHE A 141 16.16 -17.43 12.37
CA PHE A 141 16.27 -17.01 10.98
C PHE A 141 15.87 -15.55 10.73
N THR A 142 15.46 -14.84 11.77
CA THR A 142 15.07 -13.41 11.63
C THR A 142 16.32 -12.55 11.46
N ALA A 143 16.38 -11.80 10.35
CA ALA A 143 17.48 -10.89 10.06
C ALA A 143 17.66 -9.85 11.20
N PRO A 144 18.91 -9.43 11.51
CA PRO A 144 19.19 -8.51 12.62
C PRO A 144 18.39 -7.21 12.55
N ASP A 145 18.21 -6.65 11.37
CA ASP A 145 17.45 -5.40 11.18
C ASP A 145 15.95 -5.59 11.43
N THR A 146 15.40 -6.73 10.98
CA THR A 146 14.02 -7.12 11.29
C THR A 146 13.84 -7.32 12.79
N ARG A 147 14.80 -7.95 13.48
CA ARG A 147 14.78 -8.13 14.93
C ARG A 147 14.82 -6.81 15.68
N ARG A 148 15.69 -5.87 15.26
CA ARG A 148 15.73 -4.50 15.81
C ARG A 148 14.42 -3.75 15.61
N LEU A 149 13.80 -3.90 14.45
CA LEU A 149 12.49 -3.33 14.16
C LEU A 149 11.43 -3.92 15.10
N MET A 150 11.39 -5.24 15.26
CA MET A 150 10.42 -5.91 16.12
C MET A 150 10.55 -5.50 17.60
N LEU A 151 11.76 -5.17 18.07
CA LEU A 151 11.99 -4.63 19.41
C LEU A 151 11.42 -3.22 19.59
N ARG A 152 11.36 -2.42 18.50
CA ARG A 152 10.82 -1.05 18.53
C ARG A 152 9.31 -0.98 18.27
N LEU A 153 8.71 -2.05 17.76
CA LEU A 153 7.27 -2.13 17.43
C LEU A 153 6.36 -2.33 18.66
N ASP A 154 6.81 -2.01 19.87
CA ASP A 154 5.96 -1.91 21.07
C ASP A 154 5.26 -0.55 21.19
N ARG A 155 5.71 0.45 20.42
CA ARG A 155 5.17 1.80 20.38
C ARG A 155 4.65 2.15 18.99
N SER A 156 3.72 3.10 18.94
CA SER A 156 3.29 3.67 17.66
C SER A 156 4.44 4.42 17.02
N VAL A 157 4.76 4.07 15.76
CA VAL A 157 5.86 4.67 14.98
C VAL A 157 5.30 5.16 13.64
N SER A 158 5.73 6.35 13.22
CA SER A 158 5.40 6.91 11.93
C SER A 158 6.68 7.29 11.17
N TYR A 159 6.80 6.77 9.95
CA TYR A 159 7.86 7.09 8.99
C TYR A 159 7.31 7.84 7.78
N MET A 160 6.11 8.42 7.92
CA MET A 160 5.47 9.12 6.81
C MET A 160 6.33 10.29 6.32
N ASP A 161 6.57 10.29 5.04
CA ASP A 161 7.24 11.37 4.33
C ASP A 161 6.38 11.84 3.15
N ARG A 162 6.04 13.13 3.15
CA ARG A 162 5.29 13.72 2.05
C ARG A 162 6.08 13.74 0.74
N GLY A 163 7.41 13.83 0.83
CA GLY A 163 8.30 13.76 -0.34
C GLY A 163 8.27 12.40 -1.04
N ALA A 164 7.96 11.33 -0.32
CA ALA A 164 7.93 9.97 -0.87
C ALA A 164 6.91 9.79 -2.01
N ILE A 165 5.89 10.66 -2.13
CA ILE A 165 4.93 10.60 -3.24
C ILE A 165 5.44 11.22 -4.54
N GLN A 166 6.55 11.98 -4.51
CA GLN A 166 7.05 12.68 -5.70
C GLN A 166 7.37 11.77 -6.89
N PRO A 167 8.04 10.61 -6.72
CA PRO A 167 8.30 9.71 -7.84
C PRO A 167 7.01 9.26 -8.54
N MET A 168 5.99 8.94 -7.74
CA MET A 168 4.68 8.53 -8.26
C MET A 168 3.98 9.65 -9.01
N THR A 169 3.92 10.85 -8.44
CA THR A 169 3.27 12.00 -9.08
C THR A 169 3.99 12.39 -10.38
N ARG A 170 5.33 12.37 -10.40
CA ARG A 170 6.12 12.60 -11.63
C ARG A 170 5.78 11.57 -12.71
N THR A 171 5.71 10.28 -12.37
CA THR A 171 5.37 9.22 -13.33
C THR A 171 3.94 9.39 -13.87
N ILE A 172 3.00 9.83 -13.02
CA ILE A 172 1.62 10.11 -13.44
C ILE A 172 1.59 11.27 -14.45
N TYR A 173 2.33 12.35 -14.21
CA TYR A 173 2.38 13.51 -15.10
C TYR A 173 3.23 13.30 -16.36
N ALA A 174 4.35 12.57 -16.29
CA ALA A 174 5.27 12.38 -17.41
C ALA A 174 4.68 11.57 -18.56
N ASN A 175 3.67 10.75 -18.31
CA ASN A 175 3.02 9.90 -19.29
C ASN A 175 1.67 10.50 -19.76
N HIS A 176 1.58 11.82 -19.75
CA HIS A 176 0.40 12.58 -20.18
C HIS A 176 0.64 13.28 -21.55
#